data_5c8427b99f228d2e699febb080e73086
#
_entry.id   5c8427b99f228d2e699febb080e73086
#
_cell.length_a   1.000
_cell.length_b   1.000
_cell.length_c   1.000
_cell.angle_alpha   90.00
_cell.angle_beta   90.00
_cell.angle_gamma   90.00
#
_symmetry.space_group_name_H-M   'P 1'
#
loop_
_entity.id
_entity.type
_entity.pdbx_description
1 polymer ?
#
loop_
_entity_poly.entity_id
_entity_poly.type
_entity_poly.pdbx_seq_one_letter_code
_entity_poly.pdbx_strand_id
1 'polypeptide(L)'
;MQLERKWIMSNINFSHVSVLLYECIESLNIRDGFTYVDCTTGGGGHSLEIAKRMGPNSRLICFDRDKNAIAAATERLKNYLERVTFVNENFSSLGSVLREMKIDNLGGVLADLGCSSHQFDVPERGFSYMHDAPLDMRMDTDAPLSAFNVVNEYSENDLKRIIFDYGEERFAPRIASAIFRSRQDKPIKTTKELSDIIKSAIPAASRIDGPHPAKRTFQAIRIEVNAELDAITPLIKAASSNLKSGGRIAIISFHSLEDRLVKQTYKELSRGCTCPRDFPVCVCGNKPSIKEITKKPILPSEEELTVNPRSRSAKLRVAEKI
;
A
#
# COMPACT_ATOMS: atom_id res chain seq x y z
N MET A 1 17.86 34.92 -2.70
CA MET A 1 17.63 33.85 -1.70
C MET A 1 16.19 33.61 -1.29
N GLN A 2 15.34 34.60 -1.04
CA GLN A 2 13.91 34.37 -0.75
C GLN A 2 13.04 34.11 -2.01
N LEU A 3 13.41 34.59 -3.16
CA LEU A 3 12.71 34.36 -4.43
C LEU A 3 12.98 32.98 -5.03
N GLU A 4 14.17 32.41 -4.83
CA GLU A 4 14.52 31.05 -5.29
C GLU A 4 13.81 29.95 -4.48
N ARG A 5 13.62 30.15 -3.16
CA ARG A 5 12.83 29.23 -2.32
C ARG A 5 11.35 29.20 -2.73
N LYS A 6 10.78 30.31 -3.18
CA LYS A 6 9.41 30.37 -3.68
C LYS A 6 9.23 29.63 -5.03
N TRP A 7 10.29 29.61 -5.84
CA TRP A 7 10.26 28.94 -7.16
C TRP A 7 10.35 27.41 -7.04
N ILE A 8 11.09 26.90 -6.06
CA ILE A 8 11.23 25.46 -5.81
C ILE A 8 9.94 24.86 -5.21
N MET A 9 9.17 25.62 -4.44
CA MET A 9 7.89 25.16 -3.88
C MET A 9 6.71 25.19 -4.86
N SER A 10 6.80 25.89 -5.99
CA SER A 10 5.68 26.06 -6.93
C SER A 10 5.63 25.03 -8.08
N ASN A 11 6.60 24.12 -8.20
CA ASN A 11 6.72 23.16 -9.31
C ASN A 11 6.65 21.68 -8.91
N ILE A 12 6.13 21.36 -7.73
CA ILE A 12 5.71 19.99 -7.47
C ILE A 12 4.34 19.81 -8.11
N ASN A 13 4.35 19.62 -9.43
CA ASN A 13 3.15 19.30 -10.20
C ASN A 13 2.78 17.85 -9.91
N PHE A 14 1.93 17.61 -8.89
CA PHE A 14 1.26 16.34 -8.65
C PHE A 14 0.19 16.11 -9.75
N SER A 15 0.64 15.97 -10.99
CA SER A 15 -0.23 15.62 -12.13
C SER A 15 -0.54 14.12 -12.17
N HIS A 16 -0.55 13.46 -11.01
CA HIS A 16 -0.74 12.01 -10.94
C HIS A 16 -2.21 11.67 -11.00
N VAL A 17 -2.59 10.84 -11.96
CA VAL A 17 -3.91 10.20 -12.02
C VAL A 17 -3.90 9.03 -11.02
N SER A 18 -4.84 9.05 -10.07
CA SER A 18 -4.99 7.94 -9.12
C SER A 18 -5.45 6.67 -9.84
N VAL A 19 -4.88 5.54 -9.44
CA VAL A 19 -5.14 4.25 -10.08
C VAL A 19 -6.58 3.79 -9.79
N LEU A 20 -7.30 3.31 -10.82
CA LEU A 20 -8.68 2.82 -10.72
C LEU A 20 -9.61 3.82 -10.00
N LEU A 21 -9.41 5.13 -10.24
CA LEU A 21 -10.05 6.21 -9.50
C LEU A 21 -11.57 6.07 -9.46
N TYR A 22 -12.19 5.94 -10.63
CA TYR A 22 -13.65 5.90 -10.74
C TYR A 22 -14.21 4.59 -10.20
N GLU A 23 -13.55 3.47 -10.46
CA GLU A 23 -13.93 2.15 -9.97
C GLU A 23 -13.90 2.09 -8.44
N CYS A 24 -12.91 2.70 -7.82
CA CYS A 24 -12.81 2.81 -6.36
C CYS A 24 -13.96 3.61 -5.76
N ILE A 25 -14.21 4.78 -6.33
CA ILE A 25 -15.23 5.69 -5.81
C ILE A 25 -16.64 5.11 -5.99
N GLU A 26 -16.94 4.51 -7.13
CA GLU A 26 -18.21 3.81 -7.37
C GLU A 26 -18.36 2.61 -6.42
N SER A 27 -17.26 1.89 -6.21
CA SER A 27 -17.26 0.74 -5.28
C SER A 27 -17.53 1.12 -3.84
N LEU A 28 -17.16 2.32 -3.39
CA LEU A 28 -17.43 2.78 -2.02
C LEU A 28 -18.90 3.02 -1.73
N ASN A 29 -19.76 3.19 -2.75
CA ASN A 29 -21.20 3.46 -2.59
C ASN A 29 -21.47 4.60 -1.60
N ILE A 30 -20.88 5.77 -1.89
CA ILE A 30 -20.89 6.93 -1.00
C ILE A 30 -22.31 7.43 -0.74
N ARG A 31 -22.67 7.59 0.56
CA ARG A 31 -23.97 8.06 1.04
C ARG A 31 -23.74 9.21 2.02
N ASP A 32 -24.67 10.14 2.12
CA ASP A 32 -24.59 11.24 3.10
C ASP A 32 -24.76 10.74 4.54
N GLY A 33 -24.18 11.46 5.49
CA GLY A 33 -24.24 11.17 6.92
C GLY A 33 -23.27 10.09 7.41
N PHE A 34 -22.39 9.59 6.54
CA PHE A 34 -21.40 8.57 6.90
C PHE A 34 -19.96 9.12 6.93
N THR A 35 -19.12 8.46 7.70
CA THR A 35 -17.69 8.68 7.71
C THR A 35 -17.00 7.74 6.70
N TYR A 36 -16.09 8.26 5.90
CA TYR A 36 -15.26 7.51 4.97
C TYR A 36 -13.80 7.59 5.39
N VAL A 37 -13.02 6.57 5.05
CA VAL A 37 -11.59 6.53 5.34
C VAL A 37 -10.83 6.25 4.05
N ASP A 38 -9.85 7.09 3.76
CA ASP A 38 -8.78 6.82 2.79
C ASP A 38 -7.53 6.48 3.58
N CYS A 39 -7.13 5.21 3.52
CA CYS A 39 -6.02 4.65 4.31
C CYS A 39 -4.63 4.95 3.71
N THR A 40 -4.59 5.49 2.49
CA THR A 40 -3.39 5.68 1.68
C THR A 40 -3.55 6.95 0.86
N THR A 41 -3.68 8.06 1.57
CA THR A 41 -4.05 9.35 1.01
C THR A 41 -3.11 9.81 -0.11
N GLY A 42 -1.79 9.58 0.05
CA GLY A 42 -0.80 10.02 -0.92
C GLY A 42 -0.97 11.49 -1.27
N GLY A 43 -0.99 11.81 -2.57
CA GLY A 43 -1.26 13.18 -3.03
C GLY A 43 -2.74 13.60 -2.99
N GLY A 44 -3.63 12.83 -2.34
CA GLY A 44 -5.04 13.17 -2.12
C GLY A 44 -5.97 13.00 -3.33
N GLY A 45 -5.60 12.17 -4.32
CA GLY A 45 -6.41 12.02 -5.52
C GLY A 45 -7.74 11.31 -5.28
N HIS A 46 -7.71 10.13 -4.67
CA HIS A 46 -8.91 9.41 -4.24
C HIS A 46 -9.68 10.21 -3.18
N SER A 47 -8.98 10.76 -2.19
CA SER A 47 -9.56 11.57 -1.12
C SER A 47 -10.37 12.76 -1.67
N LEU A 48 -9.87 13.45 -2.70
CA LEU A 48 -10.56 14.56 -3.34
C LEU A 48 -11.89 14.11 -4.00
N GLU A 49 -11.86 12.98 -4.70
CA GLU A 49 -13.06 12.47 -5.35
C GLU A 49 -14.09 11.94 -4.33
N ILE A 50 -13.64 11.37 -3.19
CA ILE A 50 -14.51 11.05 -2.06
C ILE A 50 -15.15 12.34 -1.51
N ALA A 51 -14.31 13.38 -1.24
CA ALA A 51 -14.76 14.65 -0.67
C ALA A 51 -15.77 15.39 -1.55
N LYS A 52 -15.65 15.30 -2.88
CA LYS A 52 -16.60 15.88 -3.84
C LYS A 52 -17.96 15.18 -3.82
N ARG A 53 -17.98 13.85 -3.58
CA ARG A 53 -19.20 13.03 -3.67
C ARG A 53 -19.92 12.84 -2.34
N MET A 54 -19.20 13.01 -1.24
CA MET A 54 -19.83 12.92 0.09
C MET A 54 -20.74 14.13 0.36
N GLY A 55 -21.90 13.89 0.97
CA GLY A 55 -22.83 14.93 1.36
C GLY A 55 -22.32 15.81 2.50
N PRO A 56 -23.08 16.88 2.86
CA PRO A 56 -22.64 17.88 3.83
C PRO A 56 -22.47 17.32 5.26
N ASN A 57 -23.21 16.25 5.60
CA ASN A 57 -23.15 15.63 6.92
C ASN A 57 -22.10 14.52 7.03
N SER A 58 -21.34 14.30 5.98
CA SER A 58 -20.31 13.26 5.89
C SER A 58 -18.93 13.78 6.28
N ARG A 59 -18.07 12.87 6.73
CA ARG A 59 -16.67 13.16 7.08
C ARG A 59 -15.72 12.24 6.32
N LEU A 60 -14.49 12.70 6.12
CA LEU A 60 -13.41 11.92 5.54
C LEU A 60 -12.22 11.91 6.49
N ILE A 61 -11.68 10.74 6.77
CA ILE A 61 -10.43 10.56 7.52
C ILE A 61 -9.38 10.06 6.52
N CYS A 62 -8.26 10.77 6.46
CA CYS A 62 -7.18 10.57 5.52
C CYS A 62 -5.93 10.10 6.26
N PHE A 63 -5.52 8.84 6.04
CA PHE A 63 -4.29 8.29 6.63
C PHE A 63 -3.15 8.37 5.64
N ASP A 64 -1.99 8.78 6.11
CA ASP A 64 -0.71 8.51 5.45
C ASP A 64 0.41 8.56 6.48
N ARG A 65 1.44 7.72 6.29
CA ARG A 65 2.63 7.74 7.14
C ARG A 65 3.68 8.75 6.64
N ASP A 66 3.57 9.21 5.40
CA ASP A 66 4.47 10.21 4.79
C ASP A 66 3.94 11.63 5.04
N LYS A 67 4.65 12.41 5.86
CA LYS A 67 4.29 13.81 6.16
C LYS A 67 4.21 14.68 4.90
N ASN A 68 5.01 14.38 3.87
CA ASN A 68 4.98 15.12 2.61
C ASN A 68 3.68 14.81 1.84
N ALA A 69 3.20 13.57 1.89
CA ALA A 69 1.91 13.18 1.32
C ALA A 69 0.77 13.92 2.03
N ILE A 70 0.75 13.95 3.36
CA ILE A 70 -0.24 14.71 4.14
C ILE A 70 -0.24 16.19 3.76
N ALA A 71 0.93 16.83 3.64
CA ALA A 71 1.03 18.23 3.25
C ALA A 71 0.45 18.48 1.84
N ALA A 72 0.77 17.62 0.87
CA ALA A 72 0.24 17.71 -0.49
C ALA A 72 -1.27 17.49 -0.54
N ALA A 73 -1.79 16.50 0.20
CA ALA A 73 -3.22 16.21 0.30
C ALA A 73 -3.97 17.36 0.98
N THR A 74 -3.40 17.98 2.00
CA THR A 74 -4.00 19.13 2.69
C THR A 74 -4.22 20.29 1.72
N GLU A 75 -3.23 20.63 0.90
CA GLU A 75 -3.39 21.66 -0.13
C GLU A 75 -4.44 21.29 -1.18
N ARG A 76 -4.43 20.02 -1.62
CA ARG A 76 -5.40 19.53 -2.60
C ARG A 76 -6.84 19.54 -2.09
N LEU A 77 -7.03 19.27 -0.81
CA LEU A 77 -8.34 19.19 -0.14
C LEU A 77 -8.75 20.50 0.56
N LYS A 78 -8.06 21.62 0.30
CA LYS A 78 -8.27 22.91 1.00
C LYS A 78 -9.71 23.39 1.05
N ASN A 79 -10.53 23.07 0.06
CA ASN A 79 -11.95 23.45 0.00
C ASN A 79 -12.86 22.53 0.84
N TYR A 80 -12.32 21.47 1.46
CA TYR A 80 -13.06 20.45 2.20
C TYR A 80 -12.56 20.23 3.63
N LEU A 81 -11.60 21.05 4.11
CA LEU A 81 -10.92 20.84 5.40
C LEU A 81 -11.83 20.80 6.60
N GLU A 82 -13.00 21.44 6.54
CA GLU A 82 -14.00 21.38 7.61
C GLU A 82 -14.59 19.98 7.83
N ARG A 83 -14.47 19.11 6.81
CA ARG A 83 -15.00 17.73 6.82
C ARG A 83 -13.92 16.67 6.67
N VAL A 84 -12.65 17.07 6.63
CA VAL A 84 -11.51 16.19 6.45
C VAL A 84 -10.60 16.22 7.68
N THR A 85 -10.23 15.05 8.16
CA THR A 85 -9.24 14.90 9.23
C THR A 85 -8.05 14.10 8.70
N PHE A 86 -6.84 14.61 8.88
CA PHE A 86 -5.61 13.90 8.51
C PHE A 86 -5.02 13.19 9.73
N VAL A 87 -4.57 11.95 9.52
CA VAL A 87 -3.93 11.10 10.53
C VAL A 87 -2.57 10.66 9.97
N ASN A 88 -1.48 11.14 10.59
CA ASN A 88 -0.12 10.78 10.15
C ASN A 88 0.33 9.50 10.86
N GLU A 89 -0.27 8.39 10.49
CA GLU A 89 0.00 7.05 11.04
C GLU A 89 -0.13 5.98 9.97
N ASN A 90 0.32 4.77 10.31
CA ASN A 90 0.03 3.59 9.52
C ASN A 90 -1.46 3.21 9.65
N PHE A 91 -2.09 2.86 8.56
CA PHE A 91 -3.48 2.43 8.53
C PHE A 91 -3.77 1.17 9.38
N SER A 92 -2.77 0.44 9.84
CA SER A 92 -2.95 -0.62 10.85
C SER A 92 -3.56 -0.10 12.15
N SER A 93 -3.41 1.21 12.44
CA SER A 93 -4.02 1.88 13.59
C SER A 93 -5.50 2.25 13.40
N LEU A 94 -6.11 1.95 12.24
CA LEU A 94 -7.51 2.32 11.94
C LEU A 94 -8.47 2.06 13.10
N GLY A 95 -8.39 0.87 13.70
CA GLY A 95 -9.30 0.49 14.79
C GLY A 95 -9.14 1.33 16.07
N SER A 96 -7.95 1.77 16.42
CA SER A 96 -7.69 2.68 17.55
C SER A 96 -8.17 4.09 17.25
N VAL A 97 -7.83 4.62 16.09
CA VAL A 97 -8.23 5.97 15.67
C VAL A 97 -9.76 6.10 15.60
N LEU A 98 -10.47 5.13 15.04
CA LEU A 98 -11.93 5.15 15.02
C LEU A 98 -12.54 5.17 16.43
N ARG A 99 -11.98 4.42 17.39
CA ARG A 99 -12.44 4.44 18.79
C ARG A 99 -12.15 5.78 19.47
N GLU A 100 -10.95 6.33 19.32
CA GLU A 100 -10.55 7.62 19.90
C GLU A 100 -11.42 8.77 19.37
N MET A 101 -11.70 8.76 18.07
CA MET A 101 -12.57 9.73 17.42
C MET A 101 -14.07 9.46 17.64
N LYS A 102 -14.42 8.35 18.31
CA LYS A 102 -15.81 7.90 18.56
C LYS A 102 -16.64 7.81 17.28
N ILE A 103 -16.02 7.26 16.23
CA ILE A 103 -16.70 7.05 14.94
C ILE A 103 -17.56 5.79 15.03
N ASP A 104 -18.86 5.96 14.90
CA ASP A 104 -19.86 4.87 14.94
C ASP A 104 -20.65 4.73 13.63
N ASN A 105 -20.40 5.61 12.65
CA ASN A 105 -21.10 5.67 11.37
C ASN A 105 -20.17 5.44 10.16
N LEU A 106 -19.20 4.51 10.26
CA LEU A 106 -18.28 4.22 9.17
C LEU A 106 -19.05 3.65 7.96
N GLY A 107 -18.95 4.35 6.81
CA GLY A 107 -19.65 4.01 5.57
C GLY A 107 -18.75 3.33 4.52
N GLY A 108 -17.45 3.60 4.56
CA GLY A 108 -16.52 2.99 3.59
C GLY A 108 -15.06 3.21 3.94
N VAL A 109 -14.24 2.28 3.49
CA VAL A 109 -12.77 2.29 3.66
C VAL A 109 -12.14 2.01 2.31
N LEU A 110 -11.23 2.88 1.88
CA LEU A 110 -10.39 2.72 0.71
C LEU A 110 -8.94 2.52 1.15
N ALA A 111 -8.22 1.63 0.48
CA ALA A 111 -6.77 1.53 0.58
C ALA A 111 -6.16 1.26 -0.80
N ASP A 112 -5.24 2.12 -1.22
CA ASP A 112 -4.40 1.96 -2.40
C ASP A 112 -3.01 1.52 -1.93
N LEU A 113 -2.78 0.20 -1.87
CA LEU A 113 -1.60 -0.37 -1.22
C LEU A 113 -0.31 -0.08 -1.99
N GLY A 114 0.80 -0.13 -1.30
CA GLY A 114 2.14 0.07 -1.86
C GLY A 114 2.65 1.50 -1.77
N CYS A 115 3.61 1.85 -2.63
CA CYS A 115 4.25 3.16 -2.62
C CYS A 115 3.51 4.16 -3.49
N SER A 116 3.48 5.42 -3.07
CA SER A 116 3.03 6.51 -3.91
C SER A 116 3.98 6.74 -5.08
N SER A 117 3.47 7.25 -6.20
CA SER A 117 4.32 7.59 -7.33
C SER A 117 5.37 8.64 -6.99
N HIS A 118 5.04 9.57 -6.10
CA HIS A 118 6.00 10.56 -5.60
C HIS A 118 7.21 9.90 -4.92
N GLN A 119 7.01 8.83 -4.14
CA GLN A 119 8.10 8.09 -3.51
C GLN A 119 9.03 7.41 -4.54
N PHE A 120 8.49 6.98 -5.69
CA PHE A 120 9.31 6.48 -6.81
C PHE A 120 9.99 7.57 -7.62
N ASP A 121 9.36 8.74 -7.76
CA ASP A 121 9.83 9.85 -8.60
C ASP A 121 10.90 10.71 -7.92
N VAL A 122 11.03 10.63 -6.59
CA VAL A 122 12.08 11.31 -5.82
C VAL A 122 13.24 10.32 -5.58
N PRO A 123 14.35 10.45 -6.33
CA PRO A 123 15.46 9.48 -6.26
C PRO A 123 16.01 9.30 -4.85
N GLU A 124 16.11 10.38 -4.07
CA GLU A 124 16.69 10.42 -2.72
C GLU A 124 15.93 9.52 -1.72
N ARG A 125 14.68 9.16 -2.04
CA ARG A 125 13.88 8.22 -1.23
C ARG A 125 14.32 6.77 -1.40
N GLY A 126 15.14 6.44 -2.40
CA GLY A 126 15.75 5.12 -2.59
C GLY A 126 14.82 3.99 -3.02
N PHE A 127 13.57 4.26 -3.45
CA PHE A 127 12.62 3.24 -3.88
C PHE A 127 12.92 2.65 -5.25
N SER A 128 13.67 3.37 -6.09
CA SER A 128 13.95 2.99 -7.46
C SER A 128 15.37 2.45 -7.64
N TYR A 129 15.49 1.34 -8.37
CA TYR A 129 16.78 0.81 -8.83
C TYR A 129 17.27 1.49 -10.12
N MET A 130 16.54 2.44 -10.67
CA MET A 130 16.88 3.13 -11.92
C MET A 130 17.82 4.32 -11.70
N HIS A 131 17.88 4.85 -10.50
CA HIS A 131 18.70 5.98 -10.11
C HIS A 131 19.74 5.57 -9.07
N ASP A 132 20.87 6.28 -9.03
CA ASP A 132 21.85 6.11 -7.97
C ASP A 132 21.48 7.03 -6.79
N ALA A 133 21.03 6.42 -5.71
CA ALA A 133 20.45 7.13 -4.57
C ALA A 133 20.73 6.39 -3.25
N PRO A 134 20.60 7.02 -2.08
CA PRO A 134 20.75 6.34 -0.80
C PRO A 134 19.79 5.16 -0.65
N LEU A 135 20.22 4.10 0.04
CA LEU A 135 19.38 2.95 0.40
C LEU A 135 18.47 3.30 1.59
N ASP A 136 17.38 4.03 1.32
CA ASP A 136 16.42 4.43 2.35
C ASP A 136 15.16 3.55 2.33
N MET A 137 14.30 3.70 1.35
CA MET A 137 13.02 3.00 1.12
C MET A 137 11.98 3.17 2.24
N ARG A 138 12.18 4.04 3.22
CA ARG A 138 11.19 4.31 4.26
C ARG A 138 10.04 5.14 3.71
N MET A 139 8.81 4.73 3.91
CA MET A 139 7.62 5.55 3.68
C MET A 139 7.51 6.63 4.77
N ASP A 140 7.67 6.23 6.03
CA ASP A 140 7.85 7.12 7.17
C ASP A 140 9.34 7.38 7.37
N THR A 141 9.80 8.59 7.11
CA THR A 141 11.21 8.98 7.22
C THR A 141 11.74 8.99 8.66
N ASP A 142 10.85 8.99 9.66
CA ASP A 142 11.22 8.94 11.07
C ASP A 142 11.35 7.49 11.57
N ALA A 143 10.93 6.48 10.79
CA ALA A 143 11.08 5.08 11.17
C ALA A 143 12.56 4.68 11.29
N PRO A 144 12.92 3.83 12.27
CA PRO A 144 14.32 3.46 12.52
C PRO A 144 14.91 2.53 11.48
N LEU A 145 14.10 1.65 10.85
CA LEU A 145 14.55 0.65 9.91
C LEU A 145 14.54 1.20 8.49
N SER A 146 15.68 1.22 7.83
CA SER A 146 15.86 1.61 6.42
C SER A 146 16.35 0.44 5.57
N ALA A 147 16.34 0.59 4.24
CA ALA A 147 16.93 -0.39 3.35
C ALA A 147 18.44 -0.57 3.60
N PHE A 148 19.13 0.48 4.04
CA PHE A 148 20.53 0.39 4.45
C PHE A 148 20.72 -0.62 5.60
N ASN A 149 19.89 -0.54 6.64
CA ASN A 149 19.98 -1.48 7.77
C ASN A 149 19.67 -2.92 7.31
N VAL A 150 18.60 -3.12 6.54
CA VAL A 150 18.26 -4.46 6.00
C VAL A 150 19.42 -5.05 5.21
N VAL A 151 20.01 -4.28 4.29
CA VAL A 151 21.09 -4.76 3.41
C VAL A 151 22.38 -5.00 4.17
N ASN A 152 22.73 -4.12 5.14
CA ASN A 152 24.03 -4.15 5.78
C ASN A 152 24.08 -4.89 7.13
N GLU A 153 22.95 -5.05 7.82
CA GLU A 153 22.93 -5.57 9.19
C GLU A 153 22.24 -6.93 9.31
N TYR A 154 21.28 -7.27 8.40
CA TYR A 154 20.58 -8.55 8.47
C TYR A 154 21.53 -9.73 8.23
N SER A 155 21.23 -10.88 8.85
CA SER A 155 21.97 -12.11 8.56
C SER A 155 21.76 -12.57 7.10
N GLU A 156 22.67 -13.39 6.57
CA GLU A 156 22.49 -13.99 5.24
C GLU A 156 21.19 -14.79 5.13
N ASN A 157 20.81 -15.48 6.22
CA ASN A 157 19.56 -16.24 6.28
C ASN A 157 18.32 -15.34 6.27
N ASP A 158 18.35 -14.21 6.98
CA ASP A 158 17.24 -13.26 6.96
C ASP A 158 17.10 -12.59 5.60
N LEU A 159 18.20 -12.19 4.98
CA LEU A 159 18.20 -11.68 3.61
C LEU A 159 17.61 -12.70 2.63
N LYS A 160 18.05 -13.97 2.71
CA LYS A 160 17.51 -15.06 1.89
C LYS A 160 16.01 -15.21 2.11
N ARG A 161 15.54 -15.21 3.38
CA ARG A 161 14.14 -15.36 3.75
C ARG A 161 13.29 -14.24 3.12
N ILE A 162 13.64 -12.97 3.37
CA ILE A 162 12.84 -11.85 2.86
C ILE A 162 12.84 -11.80 1.32
N ILE A 163 13.97 -12.05 0.67
CA ILE A 163 14.07 -12.05 -0.80
C ILE A 163 13.22 -13.19 -1.40
N PHE A 164 13.17 -14.34 -0.74
CA PHE A 164 12.35 -15.46 -1.18
C PHE A 164 10.85 -15.21 -0.90
N ASP A 165 10.50 -14.87 0.34
CA ASP A 165 9.10 -14.76 0.78
C ASP A 165 8.42 -13.51 0.22
N TYR A 166 9.09 -12.35 0.23
CA TYR A 166 8.50 -11.07 -0.19
C TYR A 166 8.83 -10.70 -1.65
N GLY A 167 9.91 -11.21 -2.19
CA GLY A 167 10.27 -11.02 -3.59
C GLY A 167 9.73 -12.11 -4.52
N GLU A 168 9.32 -13.26 -3.98
CA GLU A 168 9.05 -14.48 -4.76
C GLU A 168 10.23 -14.76 -5.74
N GLU A 169 11.48 -14.52 -5.27
CA GLU A 169 12.68 -14.56 -6.09
C GLU A 169 13.40 -15.92 -5.94
N ARG A 170 13.44 -16.70 -7.01
CA ARG A 170 14.05 -18.03 -7.02
C ARG A 170 15.56 -18.04 -6.77
N PHE A 171 16.24 -16.92 -7.09
CA PHE A 171 17.68 -16.75 -6.87
C PHE A 171 18.01 -16.15 -5.50
N ALA A 172 17.06 -16.08 -4.59
CA ALA A 172 17.22 -15.52 -3.24
C ALA A 172 18.50 -16.00 -2.52
N PRO A 173 18.88 -17.31 -2.53
CA PRO A 173 20.11 -17.75 -1.87
C PRO A 173 21.37 -17.13 -2.48
N ARG A 174 21.43 -17.01 -3.80
CA ARG A 174 22.60 -16.43 -4.50
C ARG A 174 22.70 -14.93 -4.27
N ILE A 175 21.57 -14.23 -4.30
CA ILE A 175 21.48 -12.78 -4.07
C ILE A 175 21.87 -12.47 -2.63
N ALA A 176 21.32 -13.18 -1.64
CA ALA A 176 21.64 -12.99 -0.23
C ALA A 176 23.13 -13.19 0.03
N SER A 177 23.73 -14.28 -0.50
CA SER A 177 25.16 -14.55 -0.38
C SER A 177 26.02 -13.49 -1.07
N ALA A 178 25.61 -12.96 -2.23
CA ALA A 178 26.32 -11.90 -2.91
C ALA A 178 26.30 -10.59 -2.11
N ILE A 179 25.14 -10.20 -1.57
CA ILE A 179 24.98 -9.03 -0.68
C ILE A 179 25.87 -9.21 0.56
N PHE A 180 25.74 -10.38 1.23
CA PHE A 180 26.49 -10.67 2.46
C PHE A 180 28.00 -10.58 2.24
N ARG A 181 28.53 -11.13 1.15
CA ARG A 181 29.98 -11.06 0.81
C ARG A 181 30.40 -9.63 0.46
N SER A 182 29.64 -8.94 -0.39
CA SER A 182 30.01 -7.59 -0.84
C SER A 182 30.13 -6.59 0.30
N ARG A 183 29.25 -6.69 1.31
CA ARG A 183 29.30 -5.78 2.45
C ARG A 183 30.44 -6.04 3.46
N GLN A 184 31.14 -7.19 3.37
CA GLN A 184 32.31 -7.45 4.20
C GLN A 184 33.47 -6.52 3.85
N ASP A 185 33.57 -6.12 2.56
CA ASP A 185 34.64 -5.20 2.11
C ASP A 185 34.30 -3.76 2.46
N LYS A 186 33.08 -3.34 2.14
CA LYS A 186 32.54 -2.01 2.44
C LYS A 186 31.02 -2.04 2.51
N PRO A 187 30.38 -1.23 3.37
CA PRO A 187 28.93 -1.10 3.40
C PRO A 187 28.35 -0.74 2.02
N ILE A 188 27.25 -1.37 1.64
CA ILE A 188 26.48 -1.05 0.42
C ILE A 188 25.62 0.17 0.73
N LYS A 189 25.87 1.30 0.06
CA LYS A 189 25.26 2.60 0.42
C LYS A 189 24.18 3.05 -0.54
N THR A 190 24.26 2.61 -1.81
CA THR A 190 23.36 3.15 -2.83
C THR A 190 22.53 2.07 -3.52
N THR A 191 21.43 2.50 -4.07
CA THR A 191 20.50 1.67 -4.87
C THR A 191 21.21 1.06 -6.07
N LYS A 192 22.13 1.81 -6.70
CA LYS A 192 22.90 1.33 -7.84
C LYS A 192 23.88 0.23 -7.43
N GLU A 193 24.65 0.42 -6.35
CA GLU A 193 25.54 -0.63 -5.83
C GLU A 193 24.77 -1.93 -5.56
N LEU A 194 23.63 -1.83 -4.86
CA LEU A 194 22.77 -2.98 -4.59
C LEU A 194 22.23 -3.63 -5.87
N SER A 195 21.76 -2.83 -6.83
CA SER A 195 21.24 -3.32 -8.11
C SER A 195 22.29 -4.07 -8.91
N ASP A 196 23.54 -3.57 -8.96
CA ASP A 196 24.64 -4.20 -9.66
C ASP A 196 25.05 -5.54 -9.00
N ILE A 197 25.06 -5.61 -7.66
CA ILE A 197 25.29 -6.86 -6.91
C ILE A 197 24.21 -7.88 -7.23
N ILE A 198 22.94 -7.50 -7.18
CA ILE A 198 21.80 -8.40 -7.50
C ILE A 198 21.95 -8.92 -8.93
N LYS A 199 22.21 -8.02 -9.88
CA LYS A 199 22.36 -8.37 -11.29
C LYS A 199 23.51 -9.38 -11.49
N SER A 200 24.62 -9.21 -10.80
CA SER A 200 25.75 -10.13 -10.90
C SER A 200 25.45 -11.53 -10.34
N ALA A 201 24.61 -11.62 -9.30
CA ALA A 201 24.23 -12.88 -8.65
C ALA A 201 23.28 -13.74 -9.48
N ILE A 202 22.52 -13.14 -10.41
CA ILE A 202 21.55 -13.82 -11.27
C ILE A 202 22.26 -14.30 -12.54
N PRO A 203 22.06 -15.56 -12.98
CA PRO A 203 22.65 -16.08 -14.21
C PRO A 203 22.30 -15.24 -15.45
N ALA A 204 23.26 -15.04 -16.36
CA ALA A 204 23.08 -14.21 -17.56
C ALA A 204 21.85 -14.63 -18.39
N ALA A 205 21.68 -15.93 -18.63
CA ALA A 205 20.53 -16.47 -19.37
C ALA A 205 19.17 -16.14 -18.74
N SER A 206 19.12 -15.89 -17.42
CA SER A 206 17.89 -15.56 -16.69
C SER A 206 17.60 -14.05 -16.62
N ARG A 207 18.45 -13.23 -17.24
CA ARG A 207 18.34 -11.75 -17.29
C ARG A 207 17.89 -11.22 -18.64
N ILE A 208 17.83 -12.08 -19.69
CA ILE A 208 17.58 -11.67 -21.08
C ILE A 208 16.11 -11.31 -21.25
N ASP A 209 15.22 -12.17 -20.76
CA ASP A 209 13.78 -11.98 -20.91
C ASP A 209 13.11 -11.72 -19.56
N GLY A 210 12.38 -10.63 -19.45
CA GLY A 210 11.58 -10.34 -18.25
C GLY A 210 11.83 -8.98 -17.61
N PRO A 211 11.31 -8.75 -16.40
CA PRO A 211 11.49 -7.50 -15.67
C PRO A 211 12.95 -7.36 -15.20
N HIS A 212 13.34 -6.13 -14.88
CA HIS A 212 14.68 -5.82 -14.38
C HIS A 212 15.07 -6.76 -13.21
N PRO A 213 16.29 -7.33 -13.21
CA PRO A 213 16.73 -8.35 -12.23
C PRO A 213 16.57 -7.90 -10.75
N ALA A 214 16.78 -6.61 -10.45
CA ALA A 214 16.66 -6.09 -9.11
C ALA A 214 15.20 -5.89 -8.64
N LYS A 215 14.19 -5.92 -9.54
CA LYS A 215 12.80 -5.57 -9.22
C LYS A 215 12.27 -6.33 -8.00
N ARG A 216 12.41 -7.64 -7.97
CA ARG A 216 11.88 -8.51 -6.90
C ARG A 216 12.61 -8.32 -5.58
N THR A 217 13.92 -8.15 -5.60
CA THR A 217 14.72 -7.92 -4.39
C THR A 217 14.42 -6.54 -3.80
N PHE A 218 14.27 -5.49 -4.63
CA PHE A 218 13.86 -4.17 -4.17
C PHE A 218 12.45 -4.20 -3.56
N GLN A 219 11.51 -4.90 -4.19
CA GLN A 219 10.19 -5.13 -3.60
C GLN A 219 10.29 -5.81 -2.23
N ALA A 220 11.11 -6.86 -2.11
CA ALA A 220 11.28 -7.60 -0.86
C ALA A 220 11.81 -6.71 0.28
N ILE A 221 12.85 -5.93 -0.01
CA ILE A 221 13.45 -5.00 0.97
C ILE A 221 12.44 -3.91 1.35
N ARG A 222 11.71 -3.36 0.40
CA ARG A 222 10.68 -2.35 0.64
C ARG A 222 9.57 -2.87 1.56
N ILE A 223 9.08 -4.07 1.29
CA ILE A 223 8.04 -4.74 2.11
C ILE A 223 8.55 -4.92 3.54
N GLU A 224 9.79 -5.36 3.73
CA GLU A 224 10.41 -5.54 5.05
C GLU A 224 10.55 -4.21 5.79
N VAL A 225 11.14 -3.19 5.15
CA VAL A 225 11.35 -1.86 5.74
C VAL A 225 10.05 -1.23 6.22
N ASN A 226 8.97 -1.42 5.47
CA ASN A 226 7.70 -0.74 5.74
C ASN A 226 6.64 -1.63 6.40
N ALA A 227 6.93 -2.90 6.67
CA ALA A 227 5.98 -3.89 7.20
C ALA A 227 4.63 -3.87 6.42
N GLU A 228 4.72 -3.80 5.07
CA GLU A 228 3.57 -3.54 4.21
C GLU A 228 2.49 -4.63 4.32
N LEU A 229 2.90 -5.89 4.38
CA LEU A 229 1.97 -7.03 4.43
C LEU A 229 1.30 -7.18 5.78
N ASP A 230 2.01 -6.87 6.87
CA ASP A 230 1.52 -7.05 8.25
C ASP A 230 0.34 -6.12 8.56
N ALA A 231 0.25 -4.99 7.87
CA ALA A 231 -0.80 -3.99 8.08
C ALA A 231 -2.14 -4.35 7.40
N ILE A 232 -2.15 -5.22 6.37
CA ILE A 232 -3.33 -5.48 5.53
C ILE A 232 -4.44 -6.21 6.30
N THR A 233 -4.13 -7.32 6.95
CA THR A 233 -5.13 -8.10 7.69
C THR A 233 -5.73 -7.33 8.87
N PRO A 234 -4.94 -6.63 9.72
CA PRO A 234 -5.48 -5.74 10.74
C PRO A 234 -6.41 -4.65 10.20
N LEU A 235 -6.04 -4.00 9.10
CA LEU A 235 -6.88 -3.01 8.42
C LEU A 235 -8.26 -3.59 8.07
N ILE A 236 -8.28 -4.71 7.35
CA ILE A 236 -9.53 -5.32 6.88
C ILE A 236 -10.41 -5.75 8.06
N LYS A 237 -9.83 -6.35 9.10
CA LYS A 237 -10.54 -6.76 10.30
C LYS A 237 -11.12 -5.55 11.05
N ALA A 238 -10.34 -4.48 11.22
CA ALA A 238 -10.79 -3.24 11.82
C ALA A 238 -11.92 -2.58 11.01
N ALA A 239 -11.78 -2.49 9.70
CA ALA A 239 -12.82 -1.97 8.81
C ALA A 239 -14.11 -2.80 8.91
N SER A 240 -14.01 -4.13 8.77
CA SER A 240 -15.16 -5.05 8.86
C SER A 240 -15.91 -4.94 10.18
N SER A 241 -15.22 -4.72 11.30
CA SER A 241 -15.81 -4.62 12.63
C SER A 241 -16.54 -3.29 12.88
N ASN A 242 -16.10 -2.21 12.21
CA ASN A 242 -16.61 -0.86 12.46
C ASN A 242 -17.58 -0.36 11.37
N LEU A 243 -17.61 -0.96 10.19
CA LEU A 243 -18.53 -0.60 9.12
C LEU A 243 -19.98 -0.82 9.52
N LYS A 244 -20.84 0.12 9.13
CA LYS A 244 -22.30 -0.07 9.12
C LYS A 244 -22.71 -1.03 7.99
N SER A 245 -23.86 -1.68 8.16
CA SER A 245 -24.42 -2.55 7.12
C SER A 245 -24.54 -1.82 5.77
N GLY A 246 -24.11 -2.48 4.70
CA GLY A 246 -23.97 -1.89 3.37
C GLY A 246 -22.76 -0.99 3.16
N GLY A 247 -21.94 -0.76 4.19
CA GLY A 247 -20.65 -0.08 4.07
C GLY A 247 -19.62 -0.97 3.35
N ARG A 248 -18.64 -0.39 2.68
CA ARG A 248 -17.73 -1.12 1.79
C ARG A 248 -16.27 -0.93 2.11
N ILE A 249 -15.50 -1.98 1.84
CA ILE A 249 -14.03 -1.99 1.87
C ILE A 249 -13.56 -2.18 0.44
N ALA A 250 -12.83 -1.20 -0.10
CA ALA A 250 -12.24 -1.23 -1.42
C ALA A 250 -10.71 -1.19 -1.28
N ILE A 251 -10.01 -2.22 -1.79
CA ILE A 251 -8.56 -2.32 -1.67
C ILE A 251 -7.95 -2.56 -3.04
N ILE A 252 -7.01 -1.69 -3.42
CA ILE A 252 -6.13 -1.87 -4.57
C ILE A 252 -4.83 -2.53 -4.09
N SER A 253 -4.37 -3.54 -4.81
CA SER A 253 -3.08 -4.20 -4.61
C SER A 253 -2.28 -4.20 -5.90
N PHE A 254 -0.93 -4.19 -5.81
CA PHE A 254 -0.03 -4.12 -6.96
C PHE A 254 0.84 -5.35 -7.15
N HIS A 255 0.87 -6.26 -6.19
CA HIS A 255 1.59 -7.53 -6.33
C HIS A 255 0.83 -8.72 -5.72
N SER A 256 1.31 -9.92 -6.06
CA SER A 256 0.67 -11.20 -5.73
C SER A 256 0.45 -11.42 -4.23
N LEU A 257 1.37 -10.98 -3.40
CA LEU A 257 1.29 -11.19 -1.94
C LEU A 257 0.19 -10.35 -1.31
N GLU A 258 0.09 -9.06 -1.67
CA GLU A 258 -1.01 -8.20 -1.23
C GLU A 258 -2.35 -8.75 -1.67
N ASP A 259 -2.52 -9.04 -2.97
CA ASP A 259 -3.77 -9.58 -3.53
C ASP A 259 -4.19 -10.89 -2.85
N ARG A 260 -3.20 -11.75 -2.54
CA ARG A 260 -3.42 -13.01 -1.82
C ARG A 260 -3.95 -12.77 -0.41
N LEU A 261 -3.34 -11.86 0.35
CA LEU A 261 -3.76 -11.52 1.71
C LEU A 261 -5.16 -10.91 1.73
N VAL A 262 -5.43 -9.93 0.87
CA VAL A 262 -6.76 -9.31 0.76
C VAL A 262 -7.81 -10.37 0.44
N LYS A 263 -7.58 -11.21 -0.59
CA LYS A 263 -8.48 -12.29 -0.98
C LYS A 263 -8.71 -13.30 0.16
N GLN A 264 -7.65 -13.72 0.85
CA GLN A 264 -7.76 -14.69 1.93
C GLN A 264 -8.54 -14.11 3.12
N THR A 265 -8.26 -12.86 3.50
CA THR A 265 -8.95 -12.19 4.60
C THR A 265 -10.43 -11.94 4.28
N TYR A 266 -10.75 -11.51 3.05
CA TYR A 266 -12.16 -11.38 2.63
C TYR A 266 -12.89 -12.72 2.67
N LYS A 267 -12.26 -13.79 2.18
CA LYS A 267 -12.81 -15.14 2.21
C LYS A 267 -13.02 -15.64 3.65
N GLU A 268 -12.08 -15.38 4.56
CA GLU A 268 -12.21 -15.71 5.98
C GLU A 268 -13.44 -15.02 6.60
N LEU A 269 -13.56 -13.70 6.41
CA LEU A 269 -14.63 -12.89 6.98
C LEU A 269 -16.00 -13.11 6.32
N SER A 270 -16.03 -13.55 5.06
CA SER A 270 -17.26 -13.90 4.35
C SER A 270 -17.73 -15.33 4.63
N ARG A 271 -16.90 -16.13 5.31
CA ARG A 271 -17.22 -17.51 5.61
C ARG A 271 -18.19 -17.58 6.80
N GLY A 272 -19.29 -18.30 6.60
CA GLY A 272 -20.24 -18.63 7.65
C GLY A 272 -19.75 -19.76 8.55
N CYS A 273 -20.65 -20.65 8.92
CA CYS A 273 -20.34 -21.80 9.76
C CYS A 273 -19.10 -22.56 9.30
N THR A 274 -18.19 -22.86 10.25
CA THR A 274 -16.94 -23.63 10.03
C THR A 274 -17.01 -25.04 10.58
N CYS A 275 -18.16 -25.46 11.13
CA CYS A 275 -18.38 -26.83 11.59
C CYS A 275 -18.21 -27.83 10.44
N PRO A 276 -17.83 -29.08 10.72
CA PRO A 276 -17.92 -30.18 9.79
C PRO A 276 -19.36 -30.29 9.22
N ARG A 277 -19.48 -30.70 7.95
CA ARG A 277 -20.79 -30.75 7.28
C ARG A 277 -21.76 -31.78 7.85
N ASP A 278 -21.25 -32.79 8.53
CA ASP A 278 -21.97 -33.87 9.20
C ASP A 278 -22.47 -33.48 10.59
N PHE A 279 -22.11 -32.31 11.09
CA PHE A 279 -22.60 -31.83 12.38
C PHE A 279 -24.09 -31.45 12.30
N PRO A 280 -24.96 -32.02 13.13
CA PRO A 280 -26.41 -31.78 13.09
C PRO A 280 -26.80 -30.36 13.47
N VAL A 281 -25.98 -29.69 14.28
CA VAL A 281 -26.21 -28.30 14.76
C VAL A 281 -24.91 -27.53 14.73
N CYS A 282 -24.98 -26.27 14.31
CA CYS A 282 -23.83 -25.38 14.32
C CYS A 282 -23.40 -25.04 15.77
N VAL A 283 -22.17 -25.41 16.12
CA VAL A 283 -21.57 -25.14 17.44
C VAL A 283 -20.47 -24.07 17.40
N CYS A 284 -19.99 -23.66 16.19
CA CYS A 284 -18.92 -22.67 16.08
C CYS A 284 -19.41 -21.23 16.27
N GLY A 285 -20.70 -20.95 16.14
CA GLY A 285 -21.27 -19.60 16.25
C GLY A 285 -20.78 -18.61 15.16
N ASN A 286 -19.94 -19.08 14.21
CA ASN A 286 -19.36 -18.22 13.21
C ASN A 286 -20.39 -17.73 12.20
N LYS A 287 -20.50 -16.41 12.05
CA LYS A 287 -21.38 -15.74 11.07
C LYS A 287 -20.52 -14.90 10.13
N PRO A 288 -20.86 -14.84 8.83
CA PRO A 288 -20.16 -13.95 7.92
C PRO A 288 -20.35 -12.50 8.36
N SER A 289 -19.29 -11.72 8.36
CA SER A 289 -19.32 -10.30 8.71
C SER A 289 -19.34 -9.40 7.47
N ILE A 290 -18.90 -9.92 6.33
CA ILE A 290 -18.90 -9.25 5.03
C ILE A 290 -19.36 -10.22 3.94
N LYS A 291 -19.74 -9.67 2.78
CA LYS A 291 -19.86 -10.44 1.53
C LYS A 291 -18.87 -9.89 0.49
N GLU A 292 -18.24 -10.78 -0.26
CA GLU A 292 -17.38 -10.39 -1.37
C GLU A 292 -18.23 -9.86 -2.52
N ILE A 293 -18.04 -8.60 -2.91
CA ILE A 293 -18.70 -7.99 -4.07
C ILE A 293 -17.97 -8.41 -5.34
N THR A 294 -16.63 -8.37 -5.31
CA THR A 294 -15.79 -8.77 -6.44
C THR A 294 -15.23 -10.18 -6.25
N LYS A 295 -15.80 -11.18 -6.92
CA LYS A 295 -15.22 -12.55 -6.96
C LYS A 295 -13.89 -12.60 -7.72
N LYS A 296 -13.78 -11.81 -8.81
CA LYS A 296 -12.56 -11.54 -9.56
C LYS A 296 -12.18 -10.08 -9.31
N PRO A 297 -10.89 -9.72 -9.26
CA PRO A 297 -10.50 -8.32 -9.09
C PRO A 297 -10.93 -7.50 -10.31
N ILE A 298 -11.28 -6.23 -10.08
CA ILE A 298 -11.41 -5.24 -11.14
C ILE A 298 -9.99 -4.84 -11.55
N LEU A 299 -9.73 -4.79 -12.85
CA LEU A 299 -8.46 -4.44 -13.45
C LEU A 299 -8.56 -3.09 -14.16
N PRO A 300 -7.45 -2.34 -14.32
CA PRO A 300 -7.42 -1.12 -15.12
C PRO A 300 -7.88 -1.35 -16.55
N SER A 301 -8.57 -0.36 -17.12
CA SER A 301 -8.95 -0.39 -18.53
C SER A 301 -7.73 -0.16 -19.44
N GLU A 302 -7.87 -0.47 -20.75
CA GLU A 302 -6.81 -0.21 -21.72
C GLU A 302 -6.50 1.29 -21.85
N GLU A 303 -7.52 2.15 -21.71
CA GLU A 303 -7.37 3.60 -21.69
C GLU A 303 -6.54 4.03 -20.48
N GLU A 304 -6.82 3.52 -19.29
CA GLU A 304 -6.04 3.81 -18.10
C GLU A 304 -4.58 3.34 -18.23
N LEU A 305 -4.37 2.14 -18.78
CA LEU A 305 -3.02 1.60 -19.00
C LEU A 305 -2.17 2.48 -19.95
N THR A 306 -2.83 3.11 -20.90
CA THR A 306 -2.17 4.04 -21.85
C THR A 306 -1.73 5.33 -21.16
N VAL A 307 -2.58 5.89 -20.29
CA VAL A 307 -2.33 7.17 -19.59
C VAL A 307 -1.49 6.97 -18.34
N ASN A 308 -1.69 5.85 -17.63
CA ASN A 308 -1.03 5.51 -16.37
C ASN A 308 -0.43 4.10 -16.41
N PRO A 309 0.75 3.89 -17.02
CA PRO A 309 1.38 2.56 -17.11
C PRO A 309 1.68 1.91 -15.75
N ARG A 310 1.73 2.69 -14.66
CA ARG A 310 1.94 2.18 -13.29
C ARG A 310 0.74 1.41 -12.77
N SER A 311 -0.47 1.63 -13.31
CA SER A 311 -1.67 0.87 -12.96
C SER A 311 -1.66 -0.58 -13.46
N ARG A 312 -0.71 -0.96 -14.32
CA ARG A 312 -0.66 -2.28 -15.00
C ARG A 312 -0.83 -3.49 -14.09
N SER A 313 -0.33 -3.41 -12.86
CA SER A 313 -0.41 -4.53 -11.90
C SER A 313 -1.54 -4.38 -10.90
N ALA A 314 -2.31 -3.29 -10.98
CA ALA A 314 -3.36 -2.97 -10.03
C ALA A 314 -4.52 -3.97 -10.09
N LYS A 315 -5.06 -4.30 -8.91
CA LYS A 315 -6.19 -5.20 -8.72
C LYS A 315 -7.07 -4.66 -7.62
N LEU A 316 -8.25 -4.18 -7.95
CA LEU A 316 -9.22 -3.73 -6.97
C LEU A 316 -10.11 -4.87 -6.50
N ARG A 317 -10.19 -5.06 -5.18
CA ARG A 317 -11.14 -5.95 -4.52
C ARG A 317 -12.07 -5.19 -3.61
N VAL A 318 -13.34 -5.59 -3.63
CA VAL A 318 -14.41 -4.93 -2.87
C VAL A 318 -15.18 -5.96 -2.06
N ALA A 319 -15.43 -5.63 -0.80
CA ALA A 319 -16.33 -6.37 0.08
C ALA A 319 -17.32 -5.40 0.74
N GLU A 320 -18.49 -5.90 1.12
CA GLU A 320 -19.56 -5.13 1.74
C GLU A 320 -19.93 -5.72 3.09
N LYS A 321 -20.13 -4.89 4.09
CA LYS A 321 -20.64 -5.26 5.41
C LYS A 321 -22.07 -5.80 5.32
N ILE A 322 -22.31 -6.97 5.95
CA ILE A 322 -23.65 -7.58 6.07
C ILE A 322 -24.42 -6.95 7.22
#